data_4af33ce83038ad78922cf591c8731350
#
_entry.id   4af33ce83038ad78922cf591c8731350
#
_cell.length_a   1.000
_cell.length_b   1.000
_cell.length_c   1.000
_cell.angle_alpha   90.00
_cell.angle_beta   90.00
_cell.angle_gamma   90.00
#
_symmetry.space_group_name_H-M   'P 1'
#
loop_
_entity.id
_entity.type
_entity.pdbx_description
1 polymer ?
#
loop_
_entity_poly.entity_id
_entity_poly.type
_entity_poly.pdbx_seq_one_letter_code
_entity_poly.pdbx_strand_id
1 'polypeptide(L)'
;MRVAFVLPRYGTTIIGGAETAARLLAEHLVAQKGWEVQVLTSCAEDFVTWDDVLSPGREAINGVRVERFASSSGRDPSFHPFSASLLADPTRASMADAERWVDLQGPVVPEMTEAATNSDAEAVIFYPYLYYPTVRAIERVSAPTILHPAAHDEPALHLPVFPRVFAAADGMVFQTAAERDLVQGMFPVASHRQLQLGLGVDDPDEMPSDPSAGPHAPYLVCLGRVDGHKGSRLLASLFVTYKQRHPGPLRLVFAGPVVEAPPDHPEIDVVGPVPEREKWSLLEHAVALVSPSAREAFSLVVVESWSARTPVVVNAACAATVEHCRRSGAGLSFAGFGEFEAVVDLLAGDEAARHQLGARGRAYVDRWFRWPRVVERYATFVETVAASASRVG
;
A
#
# COMPACT_ATOMS: atom_id res chain seq x y z
N MET A 1 16.97 6.92 -18.85
CA MET A 1 17.00 7.63 -17.56
C MET A 1 17.50 6.69 -16.47
N ARG A 2 18.35 7.19 -15.56
CA ARG A 2 18.80 6.45 -14.38
C ARG A 2 18.09 7.00 -13.15
N VAL A 3 17.46 6.13 -12.36
CA VAL A 3 16.77 6.51 -11.12
C VAL A 3 17.16 5.60 -9.97
N ALA A 4 17.17 6.14 -8.76
CA ALA A 4 17.40 5.37 -7.53
C ALA A 4 16.14 5.37 -6.67
N PHE A 5 15.71 4.20 -6.24
CA PHE A 5 14.62 4.03 -5.25
C PHE A 5 15.24 3.77 -3.88
N VAL A 6 14.78 4.45 -2.88
CA VAL A 6 15.21 4.33 -1.48
C VAL A 6 14.03 3.87 -0.65
N LEU A 7 14.08 2.65 -0.14
CA LEU A 7 13.01 2.09 0.69
C LEU A 7 13.57 1.05 1.66
N PRO A 8 12.93 0.87 2.84
CA PRO A 8 13.49 0.03 3.90
C PRO A 8 13.56 -1.46 3.54
N ARG A 9 12.67 -1.96 2.67
CA ARG A 9 12.63 -3.38 2.27
C ARG A 9 12.30 -3.53 0.80
N TYR A 10 12.95 -4.47 0.11
CA TYR A 10 12.68 -4.78 -1.30
C TYR A 10 12.94 -6.26 -1.59
N GLY A 11 11.99 -6.92 -2.25
CA GLY A 11 12.11 -8.32 -2.65
C GLY A 11 10.81 -8.90 -3.14
N THR A 12 10.87 -10.06 -3.81
CA THR A 12 9.68 -10.75 -4.35
C THR A 12 8.85 -11.43 -3.25
N THR A 13 9.46 -11.77 -2.12
CA THR A 13 8.83 -12.39 -0.94
C THR A 13 8.28 -11.36 0.06
N ILE A 14 8.65 -10.09 -0.10
CA ILE A 14 8.28 -9.04 0.84
C ILE A 14 6.83 -8.60 0.60
N ILE A 15 6.00 -8.75 1.62
CA ILE A 15 4.60 -8.39 1.60
C ILE A 15 4.41 -7.05 2.33
N GLY A 16 3.95 -6.04 1.60
CA GLY A 16 3.65 -4.72 2.10
C GLY A 16 3.15 -3.82 0.97
N GLY A 17 2.17 -2.95 1.25
CA GLY A 17 1.55 -2.13 0.20
C GLY A 17 2.54 -1.19 -0.49
N ALA A 18 3.35 -0.47 0.28
CA ALA A 18 4.35 0.46 -0.25
C ALA A 18 5.50 -0.27 -0.95
N GLU A 19 5.99 -1.37 -0.38
CA GLU A 19 7.08 -2.17 -0.93
C GLU A 19 6.66 -2.85 -2.24
N THR A 20 5.47 -3.44 -2.27
CA THR A 20 4.91 -4.04 -3.49
C THR A 20 4.72 -2.99 -4.57
N ALA A 21 4.20 -1.81 -4.22
CA ALA A 21 4.02 -0.70 -5.14
C ALA A 21 5.36 -0.24 -5.75
N ALA A 22 6.37 -0.01 -4.91
CA ALA A 22 7.69 0.41 -5.34
C ALA A 22 8.36 -0.66 -6.23
N ARG A 23 8.26 -1.95 -5.85
CA ARG A 23 8.83 -3.05 -6.62
C ARG A 23 8.20 -3.17 -7.99
N LEU A 24 6.90 -3.28 -8.07
CA LEU A 24 6.21 -3.42 -9.35
C LEU A 24 6.44 -2.21 -10.26
N LEU A 25 6.44 -1.00 -9.71
CA LEU A 25 6.73 0.21 -10.47
C LEU A 25 8.16 0.20 -11.01
N ALA A 26 9.16 -0.17 -10.20
CA ALA A 26 10.55 -0.30 -10.61
C ALA A 26 10.73 -1.33 -11.75
N GLU A 27 10.14 -2.51 -11.60
CA GLU A 27 10.17 -3.59 -12.58
C GLU A 27 9.54 -3.15 -13.92
N HIS A 28 8.38 -2.49 -13.87
CA HIS A 28 7.70 -1.99 -15.08
C HIS A 28 8.43 -0.82 -15.75
N LEU A 29 9.11 0.05 -14.99
CA LEU A 29 9.97 1.09 -15.56
C LEU A 29 11.13 0.49 -16.36
N VAL A 30 11.78 -0.56 -15.83
CA VAL A 30 12.81 -1.30 -16.57
C VAL A 30 12.22 -1.94 -17.83
N ALA A 31 11.14 -2.70 -17.67
CA ALA A 31 10.56 -3.49 -18.76
C ALA A 31 9.95 -2.64 -19.89
N GLN A 32 9.24 -1.56 -19.56
CA GLN A 32 8.45 -0.78 -20.51
C GLN A 32 9.15 0.49 -21.01
N LYS A 33 10.05 1.07 -20.21
CA LYS A 33 10.78 2.29 -20.55
C LYS A 33 12.28 2.09 -20.81
N GLY A 34 12.83 0.92 -20.48
CA GLY A 34 14.25 0.66 -20.58
C GLY A 34 15.08 1.52 -19.62
N TRP A 35 14.51 1.97 -18.51
CA TRP A 35 15.22 2.77 -17.53
C TRP A 35 16.21 1.91 -16.74
N GLU A 36 17.30 2.53 -16.32
CA GLU A 36 18.21 1.94 -15.35
C GLU A 36 17.70 2.27 -13.94
N VAL A 37 17.11 1.27 -13.31
CA VAL A 37 16.58 1.42 -11.95
C VAL A 37 17.51 0.75 -10.96
N GLN A 38 17.99 1.51 -9.97
CA GLN A 38 18.68 1.01 -8.80
C GLN A 38 17.79 1.12 -7.58
N VAL A 39 17.77 0.10 -6.75
CA VAL A 39 17.10 0.11 -5.45
C VAL A 39 18.14 0.04 -4.36
N LEU A 40 18.08 0.98 -3.43
CA LEU A 40 18.86 0.99 -2.20
C LEU A 40 17.93 0.55 -1.07
N THR A 41 18.26 -0.54 -0.38
CA THR A 41 17.38 -1.15 0.63
C THR A 41 18.17 -1.81 1.76
N SER A 42 17.51 -2.12 2.88
CA SER A 42 18.14 -2.90 3.96
C SER A 42 18.16 -4.40 3.67
N CYS A 43 18.77 -5.16 4.59
CA CYS A 43 18.75 -6.61 4.59
C CYS A 43 17.53 -7.22 5.29
N ALA A 44 16.58 -6.41 5.75
CA ALA A 44 15.40 -6.87 6.48
C ALA A 44 14.31 -7.42 5.56
N GLU A 45 13.64 -8.50 5.99
CA GLU A 45 12.43 -9.02 5.35
C GLU A 45 11.15 -8.60 6.07
N ASP A 46 11.17 -8.46 7.38
CA ASP A 46 10.02 -8.03 8.16
C ASP A 46 10.16 -6.60 8.67
N PHE A 47 9.01 -5.98 9.00
CA PHE A 47 8.96 -4.62 9.54
C PHE A 47 8.77 -4.59 11.06
N VAL A 48 8.76 -5.76 11.72
CA VAL A 48 8.54 -5.87 13.17
C VAL A 48 9.86 -5.72 13.91
N THR A 49 10.86 -6.49 13.52
CA THR A 49 12.19 -6.50 14.13
C THR A 49 13.22 -5.73 13.32
N TRP A 50 13.11 -5.69 12.00
CA TRP A 50 14.13 -5.21 11.06
C TRP A 50 15.42 -6.00 11.12
N ASP A 51 15.37 -7.28 11.48
CA ASP A 51 16.53 -8.14 11.50
C ASP A 51 17.10 -8.34 10.10
N ASP A 52 18.42 -8.33 9.99
CA ASP A 52 19.13 -8.61 8.75
C ASP A 52 19.04 -10.10 8.41
N VAL A 53 18.02 -10.46 7.63
CA VAL A 53 17.79 -11.84 7.14
C VAL A 53 18.47 -12.07 5.81
N LEU A 54 18.46 -11.06 4.94
CA LEU A 54 19.11 -11.10 3.64
C LEU A 54 20.57 -10.66 3.74
N SER A 55 21.42 -11.15 2.84
CA SER A 55 22.83 -10.75 2.82
C SER A 55 23.01 -9.35 2.22
N PRO A 56 23.93 -8.54 2.76
CA PRO A 56 24.31 -7.28 2.13
C PRO A 56 25.05 -7.54 0.81
N GLY A 57 24.96 -6.58 -0.12
CA GLY A 57 25.61 -6.65 -1.42
C GLY A 57 24.68 -6.32 -2.57
N ARG A 58 25.10 -6.66 -3.77
CA ARG A 58 24.40 -6.31 -5.03
C ARG A 58 23.81 -7.56 -5.69
N GLU A 59 22.58 -7.43 -6.14
CA GLU A 59 21.86 -8.45 -6.89
C GLU A 59 20.98 -7.81 -7.98
N ALA A 60 20.34 -8.63 -8.81
CA ALA A 60 19.33 -8.19 -9.75
C ALA A 60 18.03 -8.96 -9.52
N ILE A 61 16.93 -8.25 -9.39
CA ILE A 61 15.58 -8.82 -9.23
C ILE A 61 14.72 -8.29 -10.38
N ASN A 62 14.27 -9.17 -11.26
CA ASN A 62 13.42 -8.84 -12.42
C ASN A 62 13.96 -7.66 -13.25
N GLY A 63 15.29 -7.60 -13.45
CA GLY A 63 15.97 -6.55 -14.20
C GLY A 63 16.30 -5.28 -13.42
N VAL A 64 15.82 -5.15 -12.18
CA VAL A 64 16.13 -4.04 -11.28
C VAL A 64 17.42 -4.34 -10.53
N ARG A 65 18.37 -3.38 -10.50
CA ARG A 65 19.58 -3.49 -9.68
C ARG A 65 19.26 -3.20 -8.23
N VAL A 66 19.54 -4.12 -7.33
CA VAL A 66 19.27 -3.99 -5.90
C VAL A 66 20.59 -3.98 -5.14
N GLU A 67 20.78 -3.00 -4.29
CA GLU A 67 21.90 -2.92 -3.37
C GLU A 67 21.37 -2.94 -1.93
N ARG A 68 21.81 -3.96 -1.17
CA ARG A 68 21.37 -4.18 0.22
C ARG A 68 22.46 -3.77 1.19
N PHE A 69 22.03 -3.09 2.24
CA PHE A 69 22.90 -2.60 3.31
C PHE A 69 22.49 -3.22 4.63
N ALA A 70 23.48 -3.68 5.39
CA ALA A 70 23.24 -4.18 6.73
C ALA A 70 22.78 -3.05 7.66
N SER A 71 21.85 -3.35 8.54
CA SER A 71 21.41 -2.43 9.59
C SER A 71 22.44 -2.33 10.70
N SER A 72 22.75 -1.12 11.15
CA SER A 72 23.52 -0.95 12.39
C SER A 72 22.68 -1.28 13.63
N SER A 73 21.35 -1.12 13.52
CA SER A 73 20.37 -1.65 14.47
C SER A 73 19.02 -1.87 13.78
N GLY A 74 18.32 -2.93 14.18
CA GLY A 74 16.93 -3.17 13.86
C GLY A 74 15.99 -2.30 14.70
N ARG A 75 14.81 -2.81 15.02
CA ARG A 75 13.90 -2.10 15.94
C ARG A 75 14.41 -2.22 17.38
N ASP A 76 14.58 -1.06 18.02
CA ASP A 76 15.04 -1.03 19.41
C ASP A 76 13.96 -1.62 20.34
N PRO A 77 14.31 -2.47 21.31
CA PRO A 77 13.36 -3.04 22.26
C PRO A 77 12.54 -2.00 23.04
N SER A 78 13.06 -0.79 23.23
CA SER A 78 12.35 0.32 23.88
C SER A 78 11.37 1.05 22.95
N PHE A 79 11.34 0.74 21.66
CA PHE A 79 10.51 1.45 20.69
C PHE A 79 9.02 1.44 21.07
N HIS A 80 8.44 0.26 21.33
CA HIS A 80 6.99 0.17 21.55
C HIS A 80 6.49 0.99 22.75
N PRO A 81 7.08 0.90 23.95
CA PRO A 81 6.66 1.73 25.08
C PRO A 81 6.94 3.22 24.85
N PHE A 82 8.07 3.57 24.21
CA PHE A 82 8.39 4.96 23.88
C PHE A 82 7.40 5.52 22.85
N SER A 83 7.13 4.78 21.77
CA SER A 83 6.17 5.14 20.74
C SER A 83 4.76 5.31 21.30
N ALA A 84 4.30 4.39 22.12
CA ALA A 84 2.97 4.49 22.74
C ALA A 84 2.82 5.76 23.58
N SER A 85 3.86 6.11 24.36
CA SER A 85 3.86 7.34 25.16
C SER A 85 3.90 8.61 24.29
N LEU A 86 4.77 8.63 23.26
CA LEU A 86 4.95 9.81 22.40
C LEU A 86 3.72 10.06 21.52
N LEU A 87 3.17 9.01 20.94
CA LEU A 87 2.06 9.09 20.02
C LEU A 87 0.68 9.24 20.70
N ALA A 88 0.63 9.19 22.05
CA ALA A 88 -0.57 9.56 22.77
C ALA A 88 -0.90 11.06 22.62
N ASP A 89 0.12 11.93 22.47
CA ASP A 89 -0.04 13.33 22.09
C ASP A 89 1.17 13.79 21.25
N PRO A 90 1.20 13.45 19.96
CA PRO A 90 2.35 13.71 19.09
C PRO A 90 2.61 15.19 18.85
N THR A 91 1.60 16.07 19.07
CA THR A 91 1.73 17.51 18.88
C THR A 91 2.60 18.18 19.95
N ARG A 92 2.81 17.51 21.08
CA ARG A 92 3.69 17.96 22.17
C ARG A 92 5.10 17.38 22.08
N ALA A 93 5.37 16.51 21.13
CA ALA A 93 6.68 15.90 20.94
C ALA A 93 7.74 16.96 20.60
N SER A 94 8.90 16.89 21.27
CA SER A 94 10.06 17.69 20.87
C SER A 94 10.66 17.14 19.56
N MET A 95 11.45 17.97 18.85
CA MET A 95 12.21 17.50 17.69
C MET A 95 13.15 16.35 18.06
N ALA A 96 13.81 16.44 19.22
CA ALA A 96 14.71 15.40 19.70
C ALA A 96 13.98 14.07 19.97
N ASP A 97 12.76 14.13 20.53
CA ASP A 97 11.95 12.91 20.74
C ASP A 97 11.47 12.32 19.41
N ALA A 98 11.08 13.16 18.46
CA ALA A 98 10.68 12.70 17.13
C ALA A 98 11.85 12.06 16.35
N GLU A 99 13.03 12.64 16.41
CA GLU A 99 14.24 12.06 15.83
C GLU A 99 14.62 10.73 16.50
N ARG A 100 14.56 10.68 17.82
CA ARG A 100 14.75 9.45 18.58
C ARG A 100 13.71 8.38 18.21
N TRP A 101 12.45 8.76 18.00
CA TRP A 101 11.41 7.84 17.57
C TRP A 101 11.75 7.17 16.24
N VAL A 102 12.26 7.95 15.28
CA VAL A 102 12.71 7.44 13.97
C VAL A 102 13.88 6.45 14.13
N ASP A 103 14.86 6.80 14.99
CA ASP A 103 16.03 5.95 15.20
C ASP A 103 15.67 4.64 15.93
N LEU A 104 14.79 4.70 16.93
CA LEU A 104 14.30 3.52 17.64
C LEU A 104 13.38 2.62 16.78
N GLN A 105 12.64 3.22 15.85
CA GLN A 105 11.79 2.48 14.92
C GLN A 105 12.61 1.62 13.95
N GLY A 106 13.71 2.15 13.44
CA GLY A 106 14.58 1.50 12.47
C GLY A 106 13.95 1.36 11.07
N PRO A 107 14.60 0.61 10.17
CA PRO A 107 15.96 0.08 10.32
C PRO A 107 16.99 1.22 10.26
N VAL A 108 17.98 1.24 11.14
CA VAL A 108 19.05 2.25 11.12
C VAL A 108 20.13 1.79 10.15
N VAL A 109 20.19 2.42 8.97
CA VAL A 109 21.06 2.01 7.86
C VAL A 109 21.84 3.23 7.34
N PRO A 110 22.90 3.69 8.05
CA PRO A 110 23.65 4.88 7.67
C PRO A 110 24.32 4.78 6.29
N GLU A 111 24.88 3.62 5.96
CA GLU A 111 25.53 3.38 4.67
C GLU A 111 24.56 3.51 3.49
N MET A 112 23.33 3.08 3.66
CA MET A 112 22.27 3.26 2.65
C MET A 112 21.92 4.74 2.46
N THR A 113 21.82 5.51 3.56
CA THR A 113 21.57 6.95 3.47
C THR A 113 22.71 7.69 2.80
N GLU A 114 23.95 7.26 3.03
CA GLU A 114 25.11 7.79 2.37
C GLU A 114 25.15 7.44 0.87
N ALA A 115 24.82 6.19 0.51
CA ALA A 115 24.69 5.75 -0.87
C ALA A 115 23.60 6.55 -1.62
N ALA A 116 22.47 6.82 -0.97
CA ALA A 116 21.41 7.66 -1.55
C ALA A 116 21.88 9.11 -1.76
N THR A 117 22.61 9.69 -0.79
CA THR A 117 23.14 11.05 -0.86
C THR A 117 24.17 11.22 -1.99
N ASN A 118 24.99 10.19 -2.20
CA ASN A 118 26.04 10.19 -3.23
C ASN A 118 25.60 9.55 -4.55
N SER A 119 24.31 9.32 -4.74
CA SER A 119 23.78 8.71 -5.97
C SER A 119 24.03 9.58 -7.20
N ASP A 120 24.45 8.97 -8.30
CA ASP A 120 24.59 9.59 -9.62
C ASP A 120 23.30 9.49 -10.46
N ALA A 121 22.19 9.11 -9.84
CA ALA A 121 20.89 9.03 -10.48
C ALA A 121 20.36 10.42 -10.87
N GLU A 122 19.61 10.46 -11.96
CA GLU A 122 18.97 11.69 -12.46
C GLU A 122 17.76 12.11 -11.58
N ALA A 123 17.24 11.18 -10.78
CA ALA A 123 16.26 11.43 -9.71
C ALA A 123 16.36 10.34 -8.65
N VAL A 124 16.12 10.72 -7.38
CA VAL A 124 16.07 9.81 -6.24
C VAL A 124 14.64 9.76 -5.69
N ILE A 125 14.10 8.56 -5.56
CA ILE A 125 12.69 8.30 -5.25
C ILE A 125 12.61 7.62 -3.90
N PHE A 126 11.90 8.22 -2.96
CA PHE A 126 11.76 7.76 -1.58
C PHE A 126 10.39 7.12 -1.31
N TYR A 127 10.42 5.96 -0.61
CA TYR A 127 9.25 5.21 -0.12
C TYR A 127 9.48 4.68 1.29
N PRO A 128 8.49 4.76 2.19
CA PRO A 128 7.54 5.85 2.39
C PRO A 128 8.17 6.98 3.23
N TYR A 129 7.35 7.95 3.70
CA TYR A 129 7.86 9.10 4.47
C TYR A 129 8.43 8.70 5.85
N LEU A 130 7.94 7.62 6.43
CA LEU A 130 7.92 7.29 7.85
C LEU A 130 9.26 6.81 8.42
N TYR A 131 10.14 6.19 7.61
CA TYR A 131 11.27 5.42 8.09
C TYR A 131 12.61 6.16 8.00
N TYR A 132 13.57 5.68 8.81
CA TYR A 132 14.92 6.21 8.92
C TYR A 132 15.57 6.54 7.56
N PRO A 133 15.57 5.67 6.54
CA PRO A 133 16.24 5.99 5.28
C PRO A 133 15.72 7.26 4.62
N THR A 134 14.41 7.45 4.58
CA THR A 134 13.80 8.66 4.01
C THR A 134 14.11 9.88 4.86
N VAL A 135 13.88 9.80 6.18
CA VAL A 135 14.03 10.93 7.11
C VAL A 135 15.48 11.42 7.17
N ARG A 136 16.45 10.52 7.05
CA ARG A 136 17.88 10.85 7.18
C ARG A 136 18.58 11.20 5.87
N ALA A 137 17.99 10.83 4.70
CA ALA A 137 18.63 11.06 3.41
C ALA A 137 18.01 12.18 2.58
N ILE A 138 16.69 12.35 2.58
CA ILE A 138 15.99 13.18 1.59
C ILE A 138 16.50 14.65 1.52
N GLU A 139 16.82 15.26 2.67
CA GLU A 139 17.35 16.63 2.74
C GLU A 139 18.81 16.76 2.25
N ARG A 140 19.54 15.63 2.14
CA ARG A 140 20.98 15.58 1.84
C ARG A 140 21.28 15.23 0.39
N VAL A 141 20.29 14.72 -0.34
CA VAL A 141 20.40 14.33 -1.74
C VAL A 141 20.48 15.57 -2.61
N SER A 142 21.48 15.63 -3.50
CA SER A 142 21.66 16.75 -4.44
C SER A 142 20.86 16.58 -5.74
N ALA A 143 20.56 15.34 -6.12
CA ALA A 143 19.69 15.05 -7.26
C ALA A 143 18.23 15.39 -6.93
N PRO A 144 17.39 15.66 -7.96
CA PRO A 144 15.95 15.85 -7.76
C PRO A 144 15.32 14.72 -6.97
N THR A 145 14.54 15.06 -5.95
CA THR A 145 13.91 14.11 -5.04
C THR A 145 12.42 13.97 -5.28
N ILE A 146 11.94 12.75 -5.28
CA ILE A 146 10.51 12.45 -5.39
C ILE A 146 10.10 11.61 -4.17
N LEU A 147 9.08 12.05 -3.45
CA LEU A 147 8.53 11.34 -2.30
C LEU A 147 7.21 10.67 -2.67
N HIS A 148 7.12 9.37 -2.42
CA HIS A 148 5.86 8.64 -2.34
C HIS A 148 5.51 8.47 -0.86
N PRO A 149 4.64 9.30 -0.29
CA PRO A 149 4.44 9.30 1.14
C PRO A 149 3.84 7.99 1.65
N ALA A 150 2.87 7.43 0.94
CA ALA A 150 2.00 6.34 1.41
C ALA A 150 1.33 6.70 2.74
N ALA A 151 0.95 7.98 2.89
CA ALA A 151 0.45 8.56 4.12
C ALA A 151 -1.05 8.31 4.31
N HIS A 152 -1.42 8.10 5.55
CA HIS A 152 -2.81 8.11 6.02
C HIS A 152 -2.86 8.82 7.38
N ASP A 153 -4.04 9.18 7.83
CA ASP A 153 -4.19 9.90 9.11
C ASP A 153 -3.83 8.98 10.27
N GLU A 154 -2.59 9.12 10.73
CA GLU A 154 -2.02 8.37 11.83
C GLU A 154 -1.24 9.29 12.78
N PRO A 155 -1.16 8.94 14.09
CA PRO A 155 -0.50 9.81 15.07
C PRO A 155 0.94 10.17 14.71
N ALA A 156 1.70 9.26 14.10
CA ALA A 156 3.10 9.49 13.74
C ALA A 156 3.24 10.64 12.73
N LEU A 157 2.29 10.84 11.81
CA LEU A 157 2.33 11.91 10.81
C LEU A 157 2.39 13.32 11.44
N HIS A 158 1.93 13.46 12.68
CA HIS A 158 1.93 14.73 13.43
C HIS A 158 3.25 15.02 14.16
N LEU A 159 4.25 14.14 14.08
CA LEU A 159 5.55 14.38 14.72
C LEU A 159 6.31 15.53 14.02
N PRO A 160 7.01 16.39 14.79
CA PRO A 160 7.65 17.60 14.26
C PRO A 160 8.81 17.34 13.27
N VAL A 161 9.25 16.12 13.13
CA VAL A 161 10.30 15.72 12.17
C VAL A 161 9.80 15.71 10.72
N PHE A 162 8.52 15.46 10.48
CA PHE A 162 8.01 15.23 9.12
C PHE A 162 7.82 16.50 8.28
N PRO A 163 7.48 17.69 8.79
CA PRO A 163 7.41 18.89 7.96
C PRO A 163 8.64 19.12 7.08
N ARG A 164 9.85 18.87 7.60
CA ARG A 164 11.09 19.02 6.82
C ARG A 164 11.25 17.94 5.74
N VAL A 165 10.81 16.70 6.02
CA VAL A 165 10.84 15.59 5.07
C VAL A 165 9.96 15.89 3.85
N PHE A 166 8.73 16.37 4.10
CA PHE A 166 7.82 16.77 3.03
C PHE A 166 8.32 18.00 2.27
N ALA A 167 8.90 18.98 2.98
CA ALA A 167 9.44 20.19 2.34
C ALA A 167 10.66 19.93 1.45
N ALA A 168 11.43 18.88 1.72
CA ALA A 168 12.65 18.55 0.99
C ALA A 168 12.38 17.89 -0.38
N ALA A 169 11.16 17.41 -0.64
CA ALA A 169 10.85 16.76 -1.90
C ALA A 169 10.59 17.76 -3.04
N ASP A 170 11.25 17.60 -4.20
CA ASP A 170 10.98 18.40 -5.41
C ASP A 170 9.68 17.99 -6.09
N GLY A 171 9.27 16.73 -5.91
CA GLY A 171 8.03 16.18 -6.40
C GLY A 171 7.38 15.20 -5.43
N MET A 172 6.05 15.08 -5.51
CA MET A 172 5.29 14.14 -4.69
C MET A 172 4.37 13.30 -5.55
N VAL A 173 4.29 12.02 -5.24
CA VAL A 173 3.37 11.09 -5.90
C VAL A 173 2.41 10.51 -4.88
N PHE A 174 1.16 10.89 -5.00
CA PHE A 174 0.08 10.43 -4.15
C PHE A 174 -0.68 9.28 -4.80
N GLN A 175 -1.09 8.34 -3.99
CA GLN A 175 -1.88 7.21 -4.46
C GLN A 175 -3.36 7.57 -4.65
N THR A 176 -3.89 8.45 -3.79
CA THR A 176 -5.29 8.92 -3.83
C THR A 176 -5.37 10.44 -3.63
N ALA A 177 -6.53 11.04 -3.97
CA ALA A 177 -6.78 12.43 -3.63
C ALA A 177 -6.93 12.62 -2.12
N ALA A 178 -7.48 11.62 -1.41
CA ALA A 178 -7.59 11.67 0.03
C ALA A 178 -6.21 11.77 0.72
N GLU A 179 -5.21 11.01 0.24
CA GLU A 179 -3.83 11.14 0.72
C GLU A 179 -3.25 12.52 0.41
N ARG A 180 -3.41 13.01 -0.82
CA ARG A 180 -2.95 14.34 -1.22
C ARG A 180 -3.56 15.43 -0.34
N ASP A 181 -4.87 15.40 -0.16
CA ASP A 181 -5.61 16.43 0.58
C ASP A 181 -5.23 16.41 2.07
N LEU A 182 -4.98 15.23 2.65
CA LEU A 182 -4.43 15.07 3.99
C LEU A 182 -3.05 15.76 4.10
N VAL A 183 -2.12 15.40 3.20
CA VAL A 183 -0.75 15.93 3.23
C VAL A 183 -0.74 17.45 3.00
N GLN A 184 -1.52 17.95 2.04
CA GLN A 184 -1.64 19.39 1.78
C GLN A 184 -2.29 20.16 2.94
N GLY A 185 -3.19 19.52 3.68
CA GLY A 185 -3.80 20.12 4.87
C GLY A 185 -2.86 20.23 6.06
N MET A 186 -1.82 19.40 6.09
CA MET A 186 -0.85 19.35 7.20
C MET A 186 0.48 20.05 6.89
N PHE A 187 0.92 20.05 5.65
CA PHE A 187 2.25 20.52 5.26
C PHE A 187 2.18 21.53 4.11
N PRO A 188 3.09 22.54 4.06
CA PRO A 188 3.09 23.60 3.04
C PRO A 188 3.68 23.10 1.71
N VAL A 189 3.08 22.07 1.12
CA VAL A 189 3.58 21.40 -0.09
C VAL A 189 2.79 21.71 -1.36
N ALA A 190 1.87 22.68 -1.32
CA ALA A 190 1.02 23.02 -2.46
C ALA A 190 1.79 23.54 -3.69
N SER A 191 2.98 24.12 -3.48
CA SER A 191 3.87 24.60 -4.55
C SER A 191 4.72 23.50 -5.20
N HIS A 192 4.81 22.33 -4.59
CA HIS A 192 5.59 21.21 -5.12
C HIS A 192 4.89 20.62 -6.35
N ARG A 193 5.68 20.02 -7.25
CA ARG A 193 5.12 19.22 -8.33
C ARG A 193 4.43 18.00 -7.75
N GLN A 194 3.24 17.70 -8.23
CA GLN A 194 2.42 16.63 -7.67
C GLN A 194 1.80 15.77 -8.76
N LEU A 195 1.74 14.48 -8.51
CA LEU A 195 1.06 13.51 -9.35
C LEU A 195 0.15 12.64 -8.48
N GLN A 196 -1.12 12.58 -8.78
CA GLN A 196 -1.99 11.52 -8.27
C GLN A 196 -1.92 10.35 -9.26
N LEU A 197 -1.27 9.26 -8.86
CA LEU A 197 -0.98 8.13 -9.74
C LEU A 197 -1.85 6.92 -9.46
N GLY A 198 -1.90 6.48 -8.19
CA GLY A 198 -2.37 5.15 -7.80
C GLY A 198 -1.32 4.06 -8.08
N LEU A 199 -1.76 2.83 -8.08
CA LEU A 199 -0.92 1.66 -8.35
C LEU A 199 -1.42 0.94 -9.60
N GLY A 200 -0.49 0.35 -10.35
CA GLY A 200 -0.84 -0.50 -11.48
C GLY A 200 -1.38 -1.86 -11.01
N VAL A 201 -2.22 -2.44 -11.82
CA VAL A 201 -2.76 -3.78 -11.62
C VAL A 201 -2.73 -4.57 -12.93
N ASP A 202 -2.43 -5.84 -12.81
CA ASP A 202 -2.40 -6.77 -13.93
C ASP A 202 -3.81 -7.08 -14.47
N ASP A 203 -3.87 -7.62 -15.68
CA ASP A 203 -5.13 -8.05 -16.26
C ASP A 203 -5.34 -9.55 -15.94
N PRO A 204 -6.37 -9.89 -15.14
CA PRO A 204 -6.66 -11.31 -14.86
C PRO A 204 -7.10 -12.07 -16.11
N ASP A 205 -7.62 -11.40 -17.16
CA ASP A 205 -7.98 -12.05 -18.42
C ASP A 205 -6.75 -12.66 -19.13
N GLU A 206 -5.53 -12.24 -18.78
CA GLU A 206 -4.26 -12.80 -19.25
C GLU A 206 -3.78 -13.99 -18.41
N MET A 207 -4.46 -14.30 -17.30
CA MET A 207 -4.10 -15.38 -16.38
C MET A 207 -5.17 -16.49 -16.41
N PRO A 208 -4.78 -17.76 -16.45
CA PRO A 208 -5.75 -18.85 -16.40
C PRO A 208 -6.43 -18.87 -15.01
N SER A 209 -7.74 -18.79 -14.99
CA SER A 209 -8.58 -18.98 -13.80
C SER A 209 -8.51 -20.43 -13.32
N ASP A 210 -8.65 -20.63 -12.01
CA ASP A 210 -8.79 -21.94 -11.39
C ASP A 210 -10.18 -22.07 -10.74
N PRO A 211 -11.15 -22.66 -11.44
CA PRO A 211 -12.52 -22.77 -10.94
C PRO A 211 -12.67 -23.57 -9.65
N SER A 212 -11.63 -24.31 -9.25
CA SER A 212 -11.63 -25.07 -7.99
C SER A 212 -11.16 -24.26 -6.78
N ALA A 213 -10.68 -23.01 -6.99
CA ALA A 213 -10.26 -22.15 -5.91
C ALA A 213 -11.49 -21.62 -5.14
N GLY A 214 -11.44 -21.74 -3.82
CA GLY A 214 -12.49 -21.26 -2.92
C GLY A 214 -13.64 -22.24 -2.69
N PRO A 215 -14.61 -21.85 -1.83
CA PRO A 215 -15.79 -22.65 -1.54
C PRO A 215 -16.70 -22.83 -2.75
N HIS A 216 -17.36 -23.98 -2.86
CA HIS A 216 -18.43 -24.18 -3.86
C HIS A 216 -19.70 -23.35 -3.54
N ALA A 217 -19.87 -22.89 -2.30
CA ALA A 217 -20.97 -22.02 -1.87
C ALA A 217 -20.64 -20.55 -2.22
N PRO A 218 -21.64 -19.65 -2.37
CA PRO A 218 -21.39 -18.23 -2.51
C PRO A 218 -20.60 -17.68 -1.31
N TYR A 219 -19.66 -16.76 -1.54
CA TYR A 219 -18.82 -16.23 -0.47
C TYR A 219 -18.46 -14.75 -0.66
N LEU A 220 -18.23 -14.09 0.47
CA LEU A 220 -17.50 -12.83 0.55
C LEU A 220 -16.03 -13.15 0.73
N VAL A 221 -15.14 -12.38 0.09
CA VAL A 221 -13.69 -12.56 0.26
C VAL A 221 -13.06 -11.31 0.90
N CYS A 222 -12.13 -11.55 1.84
CA CYS A 222 -11.26 -10.52 2.41
C CYS A 222 -9.81 -10.91 2.12
N LEU A 223 -9.12 -10.10 1.32
CA LEU A 223 -7.74 -10.35 0.92
C LEU A 223 -6.76 -9.45 1.67
N GLY A 224 -5.59 -10.00 1.96
CA GLY A 224 -4.49 -9.30 2.62
C GLY A 224 -4.21 -9.86 4.01
N ARG A 225 -3.38 -9.16 4.77
CA ARG A 225 -2.98 -9.61 6.12
C ARG A 225 -4.21 -9.71 7.03
N VAL A 226 -4.35 -10.85 7.70
CA VAL A 226 -5.43 -11.14 8.64
C VAL A 226 -4.97 -10.71 10.03
N ASP A 227 -5.41 -9.52 10.45
CA ASP A 227 -5.10 -8.95 11.77
C ASP A 227 -6.14 -7.90 12.19
N GLY A 228 -6.04 -7.45 13.44
CA GLY A 228 -6.94 -6.43 13.99
C GLY A 228 -6.81 -5.06 13.31
N HIS A 229 -5.61 -4.68 12.83
CA HIS A 229 -5.39 -3.40 12.15
C HIS A 229 -6.05 -3.34 10.77
N LYS A 230 -6.09 -4.48 10.09
CA LYS A 230 -6.81 -4.63 8.81
C LYS A 230 -8.32 -4.86 8.99
N GLY A 231 -8.80 -4.95 10.23
CA GLY A 231 -10.23 -5.05 10.54
C GLY A 231 -10.80 -6.46 10.41
N SER A 232 -9.98 -7.51 10.40
CA SER A 232 -10.43 -8.90 10.25
C SER A 232 -11.41 -9.32 11.38
N ARG A 233 -11.14 -8.90 12.62
CA ARG A 233 -12.07 -9.15 13.75
C ARG A 233 -13.39 -8.43 13.59
N LEU A 234 -13.38 -7.18 13.13
CA LEU A 234 -14.60 -6.42 12.86
C LEU A 234 -15.44 -7.14 11.81
N LEU A 235 -14.84 -7.52 10.69
CA LEU A 235 -15.55 -8.22 9.63
C LEU A 235 -16.12 -9.56 10.09
N ALA A 236 -15.33 -10.37 10.81
CA ALA A 236 -15.82 -11.63 11.36
C ALA A 236 -17.02 -11.42 12.28
N SER A 237 -16.98 -10.43 13.18
CA SER A 237 -18.09 -10.10 14.08
C SER A 237 -19.35 -9.65 13.32
N LEU A 238 -19.19 -8.79 12.31
CA LEU A 238 -20.30 -8.35 11.46
C LEU A 238 -20.91 -9.55 10.70
N PHE A 239 -20.07 -10.41 10.13
CA PHE A 239 -20.53 -11.58 9.39
C PHE A 239 -21.23 -12.60 10.27
N VAL A 240 -20.72 -12.92 11.47
CA VAL A 240 -21.39 -13.81 12.43
C VAL A 240 -22.76 -13.26 12.81
N THR A 241 -22.86 -11.96 13.10
CA THR A 241 -24.13 -11.30 13.39
C THR A 241 -25.09 -11.37 12.20
N TYR A 242 -24.57 -11.19 10.98
CA TYR A 242 -25.35 -11.34 9.75
C TYR A 242 -25.90 -12.77 9.62
N LYS A 243 -25.09 -13.79 9.82
CA LYS A 243 -25.50 -15.21 9.71
C LYS A 243 -26.55 -15.63 10.75
N GLN A 244 -26.53 -15.05 11.94
CA GLN A 244 -27.57 -15.28 12.96
C GLN A 244 -28.96 -14.79 12.50
N ARG A 245 -28.99 -13.73 11.67
CA ARG A 245 -30.23 -13.14 11.15
C ARG A 245 -30.62 -13.71 9.78
N HIS A 246 -29.64 -14.09 8.97
CA HIS A 246 -29.79 -14.59 7.60
C HIS A 246 -29.10 -15.96 7.44
N PRO A 247 -29.69 -17.05 7.99
CA PRO A 247 -29.19 -18.40 7.76
C PRO A 247 -29.19 -18.73 6.27
N GLY A 248 -28.15 -19.39 5.76
CA GLY A 248 -28.05 -19.72 4.34
C GLY A 248 -26.62 -20.14 3.94
N PRO A 249 -26.33 -20.33 2.66
CA PRO A 249 -25.08 -20.91 2.20
C PRO A 249 -23.90 -19.90 2.13
N LEU A 250 -24.13 -18.59 2.33
CA LEU A 250 -23.09 -17.56 2.20
C LEU A 250 -21.97 -17.79 3.22
N ARG A 251 -20.72 -17.79 2.76
CA ARG A 251 -19.49 -17.94 3.56
C ARG A 251 -18.65 -16.67 3.57
N LEU A 252 -17.69 -16.60 4.46
CA LEU A 252 -16.66 -15.58 4.49
C LEU A 252 -15.28 -16.25 4.37
N VAL A 253 -14.47 -15.79 3.40
CA VAL A 253 -13.12 -16.31 3.16
C VAL A 253 -12.11 -15.21 3.49
N PHE A 254 -11.18 -15.51 4.38
CA PHE A 254 -9.98 -14.70 4.60
C PHE A 254 -8.80 -15.36 3.91
N ALA A 255 -8.12 -14.63 3.00
CA ALA A 255 -6.92 -15.10 2.33
C ALA A 255 -5.77 -14.11 2.48
N GLY A 256 -4.64 -14.60 2.99
CA GLY A 256 -3.43 -13.85 3.25
C GLY A 256 -2.71 -14.27 4.53
N PRO A 257 -1.53 -13.66 4.82
CA PRO A 257 -0.77 -13.96 6.02
C PRO A 257 -1.60 -13.73 7.30
N VAL A 258 -1.63 -14.73 8.17
CA VAL A 258 -2.39 -14.69 9.41
C VAL A 258 -1.47 -14.28 10.57
N VAL A 259 -1.67 -13.07 11.09
CA VAL A 259 -1.01 -12.55 12.29
C VAL A 259 -1.90 -12.77 13.52
N GLU A 260 -3.19 -12.54 13.36
CA GLU A 260 -4.20 -12.70 14.38
C GLU A 260 -5.45 -13.31 13.74
N ALA A 261 -5.71 -14.59 14.03
CA ALA A 261 -6.85 -15.28 13.48
C ALA A 261 -8.17 -14.68 14.01
N PRO A 262 -9.21 -14.55 13.15
CA PRO A 262 -10.54 -14.21 13.61
C PRO A 262 -11.11 -15.35 14.47
N PRO A 263 -12.20 -15.10 15.23
CA PRO A 263 -12.89 -16.17 15.96
C PRO A 263 -13.28 -17.33 15.05
N ASP A 264 -13.12 -18.55 15.55
CA ASP A 264 -13.50 -19.77 14.84
C ASP A 264 -15.02 -19.82 14.63
N HIS A 265 -15.44 -20.06 13.39
CA HIS A 265 -16.85 -20.14 13.01
C HIS A 265 -17.02 -21.07 11.81
N PRO A 266 -18.04 -21.96 11.78
CA PRO A 266 -18.21 -22.97 10.73
C PRO A 266 -18.38 -22.41 9.31
N GLU A 267 -18.77 -21.15 9.18
CA GLU A 267 -18.98 -20.47 7.89
C GLU A 267 -17.92 -19.42 7.57
N ILE A 268 -16.82 -19.40 8.33
CA ILE A 268 -15.63 -18.55 8.08
C ILE A 268 -14.45 -19.46 7.75
N ASP A 269 -13.86 -19.26 6.59
CA ASP A 269 -12.67 -19.97 6.14
C ASP A 269 -11.45 -19.04 6.22
N VAL A 270 -10.37 -19.51 6.84
CA VAL A 270 -9.08 -18.81 6.88
C VAL A 270 -8.08 -19.67 6.13
N VAL A 271 -7.86 -19.35 4.85
CA VAL A 271 -7.06 -20.19 3.95
C VAL A 271 -5.56 -19.87 3.98
N GLY A 272 -5.17 -18.77 4.65
CA GLY A 272 -3.76 -18.35 4.68
C GLY A 272 -3.30 -17.70 3.36
N PRO A 273 -1.97 -17.57 3.15
CA PRO A 273 -1.42 -17.04 1.90
C PRO A 273 -1.76 -17.95 0.74
N VAL A 274 -2.23 -17.36 -0.36
CA VAL A 274 -2.56 -18.08 -1.60
C VAL A 274 -1.65 -17.64 -2.74
N PRO A 275 -1.35 -18.52 -3.71
CA PRO A 275 -0.68 -18.14 -4.95
C PRO A 275 -1.47 -17.09 -5.75
N GLU A 276 -0.78 -16.32 -6.59
CA GLU A 276 -1.38 -15.24 -7.38
C GLU A 276 -2.59 -15.72 -8.20
N ARG A 277 -2.45 -16.87 -8.88
CA ARG A 277 -3.51 -17.50 -9.66
C ARG A 277 -4.76 -17.80 -8.82
N GLU A 278 -4.57 -18.33 -7.63
CA GLU A 278 -5.67 -18.65 -6.71
C GLU A 278 -6.34 -17.38 -6.18
N LYS A 279 -5.54 -16.34 -5.90
CA LYS A 279 -6.06 -15.01 -5.53
C LYS A 279 -7.02 -14.47 -6.58
N TRP A 280 -6.64 -14.54 -7.86
CA TRP A 280 -7.50 -14.06 -8.95
C TRP A 280 -8.78 -14.88 -9.06
N SER A 281 -8.69 -16.21 -8.92
CA SER A 281 -9.87 -17.07 -8.90
C SER A 281 -10.79 -16.79 -7.71
N LEU A 282 -10.23 -16.58 -6.52
CA LEU A 282 -11.01 -16.18 -5.33
C LEU A 282 -11.74 -14.86 -5.54
N LEU A 283 -11.13 -13.91 -6.25
CA LEU A 283 -11.79 -12.64 -6.59
C LEU A 283 -12.91 -12.88 -7.61
N GLU A 284 -12.63 -13.55 -8.70
CA GLU A 284 -13.57 -13.75 -9.84
C GLU A 284 -14.89 -14.42 -9.40
N HIS A 285 -14.81 -15.37 -8.47
CA HIS A 285 -15.97 -16.15 -8.03
C HIS A 285 -16.65 -15.62 -6.76
N ALA A 286 -16.12 -14.57 -6.14
CA ALA A 286 -16.71 -13.98 -4.95
C ALA A 286 -17.99 -13.19 -5.27
N VAL A 287 -18.93 -13.20 -4.34
CA VAL A 287 -20.07 -12.27 -4.34
C VAL A 287 -19.60 -10.82 -4.25
N ALA A 288 -18.60 -10.57 -3.40
CA ALA A 288 -17.92 -9.30 -3.27
C ALA A 288 -16.59 -9.46 -2.52
N LEU A 289 -15.64 -8.55 -2.80
CA LEU A 289 -14.52 -8.30 -1.89
C LEU A 289 -15.01 -7.39 -0.75
N VAL A 290 -14.69 -7.73 0.49
CA VAL A 290 -14.88 -6.85 1.65
C VAL A 290 -13.53 -6.35 2.16
N SER A 291 -13.34 -5.03 2.17
CA SER A 291 -12.16 -4.36 2.75
C SER A 291 -12.56 -3.64 4.04
N PRO A 292 -12.41 -4.29 5.22
CA PRO A 292 -12.86 -3.74 6.49
C PRO A 292 -11.86 -2.75 7.12
N SER A 293 -10.68 -2.55 6.53
CA SER A 293 -9.64 -1.64 7.01
C SER A 293 -10.16 -0.20 7.10
N ALA A 294 -9.92 0.45 8.23
CA ALA A 294 -10.23 1.87 8.41
C ALA A 294 -9.12 2.80 7.88
N ARG A 295 -7.95 2.25 7.53
CA ARG A 295 -6.77 3.03 7.13
C ARG A 295 -6.06 2.36 5.97
N GLU A 296 -6.09 2.99 4.82
CA GLU A 296 -5.35 2.62 3.62
C GLU A 296 -4.91 3.89 2.90
N ALA A 297 -3.75 3.85 2.25
CA ALA A 297 -3.36 4.92 1.33
C ALA A 297 -3.96 4.71 -0.07
N PHE A 298 -4.18 3.43 -0.49
CA PHE A 298 -4.73 3.08 -1.80
C PHE A 298 -5.65 1.86 -1.76
N SER A 299 -5.19 0.76 -1.19
CA SER A 299 -5.82 -0.57 -1.20
C SER A 299 -5.79 -1.26 -2.57
N LEU A 300 -4.64 -1.88 -2.88
CA LEU A 300 -4.44 -2.62 -4.15
C LEU A 300 -5.53 -3.69 -4.37
N VAL A 301 -5.93 -4.40 -3.32
CA VAL A 301 -6.94 -5.46 -3.39
C VAL A 301 -8.32 -4.96 -3.89
N VAL A 302 -8.64 -3.68 -3.68
CA VAL A 302 -9.88 -3.07 -4.20
C VAL A 302 -9.81 -2.96 -5.72
N VAL A 303 -8.71 -2.48 -6.28
CA VAL A 303 -8.56 -2.38 -7.74
C VAL A 303 -8.34 -3.75 -8.40
N GLU A 304 -7.72 -4.70 -7.70
CA GLU A 304 -7.64 -6.10 -8.14
C GLU A 304 -9.03 -6.73 -8.23
N SER A 305 -9.87 -6.52 -7.22
CA SER A 305 -11.26 -7.01 -7.24
C SER A 305 -12.04 -6.47 -8.43
N TRP A 306 -11.93 -5.18 -8.71
CA TRP A 306 -12.57 -4.59 -9.90
C TRP A 306 -11.94 -5.06 -11.21
N SER A 307 -10.63 -5.33 -11.22
CA SER A 307 -9.98 -5.95 -12.39
C SER A 307 -10.58 -7.32 -12.69
N ALA A 308 -10.96 -8.09 -11.67
CA ALA A 308 -11.69 -9.35 -11.79
C ALA A 308 -13.22 -9.18 -11.96
N ARG A 309 -13.72 -7.95 -12.17
CA ARG A 309 -15.16 -7.62 -12.28
C ARG A 309 -15.97 -7.95 -11.03
N THR A 310 -15.36 -8.00 -9.88
CA THR A 310 -16.01 -8.29 -8.60
C THR A 310 -16.28 -6.99 -7.85
N PRO A 311 -17.51 -6.73 -7.38
CA PRO A 311 -17.84 -5.54 -6.62
C PRO A 311 -17.11 -5.52 -5.27
N VAL A 312 -16.96 -4.32 -4.69
CA VAL A 312 -16.28 -4.15 -3.41
C VAL A 312 -17.20 -3.53 -2.37
N VAL A 313 -16.97 -3.92 -1.12
CA VAL A 313 -17.59 -3.35 0.08
C VAL A 313 -16.49 -2.84 1.00
N VAL A 314 -16.49 -1.56 1.32
CA VAL A 314 -15.39 -0.92 2.06
C VAL A 314 -15.87 -0.31 3.37
N ASN A 315 -14.96 -0.20 4.33
CA ASN A 315 -15.23 0.54 5.56
C ASN A 315 -15.35 2.05 5.27
N ALA A 316 -16.46 2.65 5.69
CA ALA A 316 -16.73 4.08 5.46
C ALA A 316 -15.72 5.02 6.16
N ALA A 317 -15.00 4.53 7.17
CA ALA A 317 -13.94 5.29 7.83
C ALA A 317 -12.66 5.42 6.98
N CYS A 318 -12.50 4.62 5.92
CA CYS A 318 -11.32 4.66 5.06
C CYS A 318 -11.52 5.62 3.88
N ALA A 319 -11.01 6.83 3.99
CA ALA A 319 -11.17 7.89 2.98
C ALA A 319 -10.69 7.46 1.58
N ALA A 320 -9.56 6.75 1.49
CA ALA A 320 -8.98 6.30 0.23
C ALA A 320 -9.87 5.31 -0.53
N THR A 321 -10.40 4.29 0.15
CA THR A 321 -11.27 3.29 -0.47
C THR A 321 -12.66 3.85 -0.78
N VAL A 322 -13.18 4.74 0.06
CA VAL A 322 -14.42 5.48 -0.20
C VAL A 322 -14.26 6.39 -1.42
N GLU A 323 -13.12 7.08 -1.57
CA GLU A 323 -12.82 7.85 -2.78
C GLU A 323 -12.89 6.97 -4.03
N HIS A 324 -12.25 5.81 -4.00
CA HIS A 324 -12.29 4.85 -5.09
C HIS A 324 -13.73 4.42 -5.43
N CYS A 325 -14.53 4.07 -4.43
CA CYS A 325 -15.95 3.71 -4.63
C CYS A 325 -16.76 4.84 -5.28
N ARG A 326 -16.57 6.08 -4.81
CA ARG A 326 -17.26 7.25 -5.38
C ARG A 326 -16.85 7.52 -6.82
N ARG A 327 -15.55 7.45 -7.15
CA ARG A 327 -15.02 7.73 -8.50
C ARG A 327 -15.37 6.66 -9.51
N SER A 328 -15.41 5.40 -9.09
CA SER A 328 -15.75 4.26 -9.95
C SER A 328 -17.26 4.07 -10.11
N GLY A 329 -18.04 4.44 -9.08
CA GLY A 329 -19.44 4.03 -8.96
C GLY A 329 -19.62 2.51 -8.88
N ALA A 330 -18.58 1.79 -8.38
CA ALA A 330 -18.47 0.33 -8.43
C ALA A 330 -18.32 -0.33 -7.05
N GLY A 331 -18.40 0.44 -5.99
CA GLY A 331 -18.27 -0.06 -4.63
C GLY A 331 -19.30 0.55 -3.69
N LEU A 332 -19.56 -0.17 -2.62
CA LEU A 332 -20.46 0.22 -1.53
C LEU A 332 -19.67 0.35 -0.23
N SER A 333 -20.15 1.14 0.72
CA SER A 333 -19.49 1.31 2.01
C SER A 333 -20.40 0.99 3.17
N PHE A 334 -19.81 0.66 4.31
CA PHE A 334 -20.52 0.46 5.58
C PHE A 334 -19.81 1.20 6.72
N ALA A 335 -20.59 1.86 7.58
CA ALA A 335 -20.11 2.45 8.83
C ALA A 335 -20.50 1.58 10.05
N GLY A 336 -21.47 0.69 9.89
CA GLY A 336 -21.94 -0.20 10.96
C GLY A 336 -22.70 -1.40 10.44
N PHE A 337 -23.24 -2.19 11.37
CA PHE A 337 -23.90 -3.45 11.04
C PHE A 337 -25.08 -3.30 10.08
N GLY A 338 -25.96 -2.32 10.29
CA GLY A 338 -27.15 -2.17 9.45
C GLY A 338 -26.85 -1.88 7.99
N GLU A 339 -25.81 -1.07 7.72
CA GLU A 339 -25.34 -0.83 6.35
C GLU A 339 -24.63 -2.05 5.77
N PHE A 340 -23.80 -2.73 6.58
CA PHE A 340 -23.16 -3.97 6.17
C PHE A 340 -24.22 -5.04 5.78
N GLU A 341 -25.23 -5.25 6.61
CA GLU A 341 -26.34 -6.16 6.35
C GLU A 341 -27.03 -5.83 5.03
N ALA A 342 -27.44 -4.58 4.84
CA ALA A 342 -28.15 -4.15 3.64
C ALA A 342 -27.32 -4.31 2.35
N VAL A 343 -26.02 -4.02 2.43
CA VAL A 343 -25.10 -4.18 1.29
C VAL A 343 -24.88 -5.66 0.96
N VAL A 344 -24.72 -6.52 1.98
CA VAL A 344 -24.55 -7.95 1.76
C VAL A 344 -25.82 -8.57 1.19
N ASP A 345 -27.00 -8.21 1.69
CA ASP A 345 -28.29 -8.69 1.16
C ASP A 345 -28.48 -8.28 -0.31
N LEU A 346 -28.16 -7.02 -0.65
CA LEU A 346 -28.21 -6.55 -2.04
C LEU A 346 -27.30 -7.40 -2.93
N LEU A 347 -26.02 -7.55 -2.53
CA LEU A 347 -25.03 -8.24 -3.37
C LEU A 347 -25.25 -9.76 -3.41
N ALA A 348 -25.75 -10.37 -2.36
CA ALA A 348 -26.06 -11.80 -2.35
C ALA A 348 -27.34 -12.11 -3.16
N GLY A 349 -28.35 -11.23 -3.12
CA GLY A 349 -29.66 -11.44 -3.73
C GLY A 349 -29.80 -10.93 -5.17
N ASP A 350 -29.00 -9.94 -5.61
CA ASP A 350 -29.13 -9.29 -6.93
C ASP A 350 -27.89 -9.49 -7.79
N GLU A 351 -27.91 -10.48 -8.67
CA GLU A 351 -26.84 -10.78 -9.61
C GLU A 351 -26.64 -9.65 -10.63
N ALA A 352 -27.71 -8.99 -11.08
CA ALA A 352 -27.60 -7.90 -12.03
C ALA A 352 -26.87 -6.70 -11.41
N ALA A 353 -27.15 -6.39 -10.14
CA ALA A 353 -26.42 -5.36 -9.40
C ALA A 353 -24.92 -5.70 -9.29
N ARG A 354 -24.56 -6.96 -8.97
CA ARG A 354 -23.17 -7.41 -8.94
C ARG A 354 -22.47 -7.20 -10.27
N HIS A 355 -23.07 -7.67 -11.36
CA HIS A 355 -22.53 -7.52 -12.72
C HIS A 355 -22.36 -6.05 -13.10
N GLN A 356 -23.32 -5.19 -12.80
CA GLN A 356 -23.25 -3.77 -13.11
C GLN A 356 -22.11 -3.08 -12.34
N LEU A 357 -21.98 -3.35 -11.04
CA LEU A 357 -20.91 -2.79 -10.21
C LEU A 357 -19.54 -3.32 -10.67
N GLY A 358 -19.42 -4.61 -10.93
CA GLY A 358 -18.20 -5.22 -11.44
C GLY A 358 -17.76 -4.61 -12.79
N ALA A 359 -18.68 -4.44 -13.73
CA ALA A 359 -18.37 -3.81 -15.02
C ALA A 359 -17.90 -2.36 -14.89
N ARG A 360 -18.52 -1.56 -14.01
CA ARG A 360 -18.07 -0.20 -13.72
C ARG A 360 -16.69 -0.18 -13.10
N GLY A 361 -16.42 -1.11 -12.14
CA GLY A 361 -15.12 -1.25 -11.52
C GLY A 361 -14.03 -1.59 -12.53
N ARG A 362 -14.27 -2.57 -13.41
CA ARG A 362 -13.35 -2.93 -14.49
C ARG A 362 -13.05 -1.73 -15.40
N ALA A 363 -14.07 -1.01 -15.84
CA ALA A 363 -13.89 0.19 -16.69
C ALA A 363 -13.05 1.28 -15.97
N TYR A 364 -13.22 1.44 -14.67
CA TYR A 364 -12.42 2.36 -13.87
C TYR A 364 -10.95 1.91 -13.81
N VAL A 365 -10.69 0.62 -13.58
CA VAL A 365 -9.33 0.05 -13.57
C VAL A 365 -8.66 0.21 -14.94
N ASP A 366 -9.33 -0.18 -16.02
CA ASP A 366 -8.80 -0.10 -17.38
C ASP A 366 -8.46 1.34 -17.78
N ARG A 367 -9.22 2.30 -17.27
CA ARG A 367 -8.98 3.72 -17.53
C ARG A 367 -7.78 4.28 -16.76
N TRP A 368 -7.50 3.83 -15.54
CA TRP A 368 -6.58 4.55 -14.66
C TRP A 368 -5.40 3.72 -14.15
N PHE A 369 -5.55 2.40 -14.01
CA PHE A 369 -4.63 1.56 -13.23
C PHE A 369 -3.99 0.42 -14.01
N ARG A 370 -4.13 0.36 -15.34
CA ARG A 370 -3.32 -0.59 -16.14
C ARG A 370 -1.87 -0.11 -16.22
N TRP A 371 -0.94 -1.06 -16.07
CA TRP A 371 0.49 -0.78 -15.99
C TRP A 371 1.03 0.12 -17.11
N PRO A 372 0.70 -0.06 -18.39
CA PRO A 372 1.22 0.85 -19.44
C PRO A 372 0.84 2.31 -19.19
N ARG A 373 -0.34 2.55 -18.67
CA ARG A 373 -0.84 3.90 -18.38
C ARG A 373 -0.20 4.50 -17.12
N VAL A 374 -0.05 3.69 -16.08
CA VAL A 374 0.59 4.09 -14.83
C VAL A 374 2.05 4.45 -15.09
N VAL A 375 2.78 3.59 -15.81
CA VAL A 375 4.20 3.79 -16.15
C VAL A 375 4.39 5.03 -17.01
N GLU A 376 3.55 5.27 -18.02
CA GLU A 376 3.66 6.44 -18.88
C GLU A 376 3.48 7.75 -18.09
N ARG A 377 2.45 7.82 -17.28
CA ARG A 377 2.19 9.00 -16.42
C ARG A 377 3.30 9.23 -15.41
N TYR A 378 3.80 8.15 -14.81
CA TYR A 378 4.90 8.23 -13.86
C TYR A 378 6.19 8.68 -14.50
N ALA A 379 6.58 8.07 -15.63
CA ALA A 379 7.80 8.43 -16.34
C ALA A 379 7.80 9.92 -16.74
N THR A 380 6.71 10.40 -17.34
CA THR A 380 6.54 11.81 -17.70
C THR A 380 6.71 12.74 -16.48
N PHE A 381 6.16 12.34 -15.34
CA PHE A 381 6.30 13.13 -14.11
C PHE A 381 7.74 13.18 -13.62
N VAL A 382 8.42 12.03 -13.53
CA VAL A 382 9.81 11.94 -13.06
C VAL A 382 10.73 12.75 -13.99
N GLU A 383 10.60 12.61 -15.31
CA GLU A 383 11.36 13.38 -16.32
C GLU A 383 11.12 14.89 -16.14
N THR A 384 9.88 15.29 -15.83
CA THR A 384 9.55 16.71 -15.61
C THR A 384 10.20 17.26 -14.35
N VAL A 385 10.22 16.48 -13.26
CA VAL A 385 10.88 16.87 -12.01
C VAL A 385 12.39 16.98 -12.22
N ALA A 386 13.00 15.97 -12.83
CA ALA A 386 14.43 15.94 -13.12
C ALA A 386 14.90 17.13 -14.01
N ALA A 387 14.15 17.43 -15.07
CA ALA A 387 14.48 18.55 -15.97
C ALA A 387 14.36 19.94 -15.32
N SER A 388 13.56 20.07 -14.26
CA SER A 388 13.34 21.35 -13.58
C SER A 388 14.49 21.74 -12.66
N ALA A 389 15.07 20.77 -11.98
CA ALA A 389 16.23 21.00 -11.11
C ALA A 389 17.49 21.34 -11.90
N SER A 390 17.64 20.77 -13.10
CA SER A 390 18.77 21.09 -14.00
C SER A 390 18.80 22.54 -14.52
N ARG A 391 17.70 23.32 -14.36
CA ARG A 391 17.63 24.72 -14.82
C ARG A 391 17.91 25.75 -13.73
N VAL A 392 18.06 25.32 -12.49
CA VAL A 392 18.29 26.21 -11.32
C VAL A 392 19.76 26.17 -10.88
N GLY A 393 20.58 25.26 -11.42
CA GLY A 393 22.04 25.18 -11.24
C GLY A 393 22.76 25.82 -12.44
#